data_fbaf23388c6bdf332c985ed7f1ea21ea
#
_entry.id   fbaf23388c6bdf332c985ed7f1ea21ea
#
_cell.length_a   1.000
_cell.length_b   1.000
_cell.length_c   1.000
_cell.angle_alpha   90.00
_cell.angle_beta   90.00
_cell.angle_gamma   90.00
#
_symmetry.space_group_name_H-M   'P 1'
#
loop_
_entity.id
_entity.type
_entity.pdbx_description
1 polymer ?
#
loop_
_entity_poly.entity_id
_entity_poly.type
_entity_poly.pdbx_seq_one_letter_code
_entity_poly.pdbx_strand_id
1 'polypeptide(L)'
;MGAAGRSVEAVAGGGSEPIEEHAQMAPAVGVARPCSVKGTACRSRSRLRLDCADMPTFRAPRGTRDLLPPERRALLRLEGIAADLTRRYGYHPIETPLFEQTAVFERGIGDTTDVVEKELFRLAPRTEDGESWALRPEPTAGIIRAYIQHGMQTMPQPVKLTLNGPMFRYDRPQAGRYREFWQFDVEAIGDPGPAVDAEIVELADRFYREAGIVDPVILLNSIGDQTCRPAYVAELAAYYRGHIDRLPPLERGRLERNPLRLLDSKEPVMAELNAAAPQITDRLCEACAEHFAAVRAHLDSLGIAYRLDPRLVRGLDYYTRTAFEVYPAGAVGQQSALGGGGRYDGLVELLGGRPTPAIGFGIGLDRVLLALASVELAAIPEPAPVAVVVGAEPAATSDRLRIATLLRAAGLAARAELGRRKLGKQLEAAARDRAHFAVIVGDELADGQVQVRDLEAGTQKLVGVDDLAREIGRAHDAHHHGVAG
;
A
#
# COMPACT_ATOMS: atom_id res chain seq x y z
N MET A 1 58.26 18.43 26.22
CA MET A 1 59.51 17.74 25.85
C MET A 1 59.07 16.35 25.37
N GLY A 2 59.11 16.03 24.15
CA GLY A 2 59.87 15.82 23.03
C GLY A 2 59.03 15.26 21.92
N ALA A 3 59.03 15.94 20.78
CA ALA A 3 58.45 15.52 19.54
C ALA A 3 59.30 14.43 18.86
N ALA A 4 58.65 13.49 18.19
CA ALA A 4 59.30 12.68 17.16
C ALA A 4 58.26 12.40 16.04
N GLY A 5 58.38 13.17 14.95
CA GLY A 5 57.72 12.90 13.69
C GLY A 5 58.31 11.67 13.00
N ARG A 6 57.49 10.96 12.24
CA ARG A 6 57.93 10.08 11.17
C ARG A 6 57.24 10.39 9.88
N SER A 7 58.09 10.64 8.90
CA SER A 7 57.85 10.97 7.52
C SER A 7 57.08 9.89 6.78
N VAL A 8 56.19 10.36 5.88
CA VAL A 8 55.54 9.52 4.86
C VAL A 8 56.43 9.52 3.64
N GLU A 9 56.97 8.39 3.24
CA GLU A 9 57.61 8.15 1.96
C GLU A 9 56.52 7.87 0.90
N ALA A 10 56.54 8.69 -0.14
CA ALA A 10 55.75 8.49 -1.34
C ALA A 10 56.47 7.48 -2.25
N VAL A 11 55.77 6.42 -2.60
CA VAL A 11 56.16 5.54 -3.71
C VAL A 11 55.29 5.90 -4.92
N ALA A 12 55.93 6.52 -5.89
CA ALA A 12 55.37 6.70 -7.22
C ALA A 12 55.69 5.49 -8.10
N GLY A 13 54.76 5.12 -8.98
CA GLY A 13 55.13 4.31 -10.14
C GLY A 13 54.10 3.28 -10.56
N GLY A 14 53.48 3.49 -11.72
CA GLY A 14 53.01 2.37 -12.52
C GLY A 14 51.69 2.56 -13.26
N GLY A 15 51.78 3.16 -14.47
CA GLY A 15 51.09 2.64 -15.66
C GLY A 15 49.58 2.70 -15.73
N SER A 16 49.05 3.79 -16.23
CA SER A 16 47.70 3.84 -16.78
C SER A 16 47.71 3.36 -18.24
N GLU A 17 47.18 2.15 -18.50
CA GLU A 17 46.76 1.78 -19.85
C GLU A 17 45.38 2.35 -20.12
N PRO A 18 45.07 2.88 -21.32
CA PRO A 18 43.76 3.38 -21.67
C PRO A 18 42.82 2.20 -22.01
N ILE A 19 41.66 2.16 -21.34
CA ILE A 19 40.57 1.27 -21.73
C ILE A 19 39.96 1.84 -23.02
N GLU A 20 40.11 1.11 -24.12
CA GLU A 20 39.42 1.39 -25.38
C GLU A 20 37.93 1.11 -25.22
N GLU A 21 37.14 2.16 -25.24
CA GLU A 21 35.70 2.15 -25.29
C GLU A 21 35.25 1.75 -26.71
N HIS A 22 34.92 0.48 -26.90
CA HIS A 22 34.21 0.03 -28.10
C HIS A 22 32.72 0.40 -27.98
N ALA A 23 32.41 1.63 -28.36
CA ALA A 23 31.04 2.05 -28.64
C ALA A 23 30.59 1.44 -29.97
N GLN A 24 29.87 0.31 -29.91
CA GLN A 24 29.12 -0.18 -31.08
C GLN A 24 27.90 0.72 -31.27
N MET A 25 28.00 1.60 -32.27
CA MET A 25 26.90 2.42 -32.76
C MET A 25 25.84 1.50 -33.40
N ALA A 26 24.63 1.54 -32.86
CA ALA A 26 23.43 1.04 -33.53
C ALA A 26 23.13 1.89 -34.79
N PRO A 27 22.63 1.31 -35.89
CA PRO A 27 22.40 2.07 -37.13
C PRO A 27 21.29 3.11 -36.92
N ALA A 28 21.58 4.33 -37.36
CA ALA A 28 20.67 5.45 -37.39
C ALA A 28 19.45 5.14 -38.27
N VAL A 29 18.25 5.27 -37.71
CA VAL A 29 17.00 5.25 -38.46
C VAL A 29 16.96 6.49 -39.35
N GLY A 30 17.06 6.27 -40.64
CA GLY A 30 17.08 7.33 -41.66
C GLY A 30 15.79 8.12 -41.69
N VAL A 31 15.93 9.43 -41.50
CA VAL A 31 14.87 10.40 -41.77
C VAL A 31 14.67 10.47 -43.28
N ALA A 32 13.52 10.02 -43.77
CA ALA A 32 13.13 10.09 -45.17
C ALA A 32 12.95 11.56 -45.59
N ARG A 33 13.79 12.02 -46.52
CA ARG A 33 13.61 13.29 -47.24
C ARG A 33 12.46 13.15 -48.25
N PRO A 34 11.62 14.19 -48.45
CA PRO A 34 10.59 14.12 -49.50
C PRO A 34 11.23 14.20 -50.88
N CYS A 35 11.01 13.18 -51.67
CA CYS A 35 11.42 13.13 -53.07
C CYS A 35 10.32 13.72 -53.96
N SER A 36 10.60 14.88 -54.55
CA SER A 36 9.75 15.45 -55.64
C SER A 36 10.26 14.90 -56.98
N VAL A 37 9.55 13.98 -57.58
CA VAL A 37 9.73 13.62 -59.02
C VAL A 37 8.37 13.51 -59.68
N LYS A 38 8.23 14.30 -60.74
CA LYS A 38 7.10 14.30 -61.64
C LYS A 38 7.08 13.02 -62.49
N GLY A 39 5.95 12.37 -62.53
CA GLY A 39 5.44 11.60 -63.66
C GLY A 39 6.22 10.35 -64.08
N THR A 40 5.77 9.20 -63.64
CA THR A 40 5.50 8.02 -64.52
C THR A 40 4.74 6.97 -63.70
N ALA A 41 3.68 6.43 -64.28
CA ALA A 41 2.81 5.44 -63.65
C ALA A 41 3.52 4.12 -63.41
N CYS A 42 3.75 3.76 -62.17
CA CYS A 42 4.14 2.39 -61.80
C CYS A 42 2.92 1.71 -61.15
N ARG A 43 2.34 0.77 -61.87
CA ARG A 43 1.30 -0.15 -61.39
C ARG A 43 2.00 -1.27 -60.61
N SER A 44 2.07 -1.18 -59.29
CA SER A 44 2.06 -2.33 -58.40
C SER A 44 1.65 -1.86 -57.01
N ARG A 45 0.37 -2.00 -56.75
CA ARG A 45 -0.23 -1.70 -55.43
C ARG A 45 -0.31 -3.01 -54.65
N SER A 46 0.69 -3.34 -53.89
CA SER A 46 0.49 -4.10 -52.66
C SER A 46 0.57 -3.12 -51.48
N ARG A 47 -0.54 -2.41 -51.26
CA ARG A 47 -0.76 -1.71 -49.98
C ARG A 47 -1.09 -2.80 -48.97
N LEU A 48 -0.14 -3.12 -48.10
CA LEU A 48 -0.50 -3.63 -46.76
C LEU A 48 -1.39 -2.58 -46.08
N ARG A 49 -2.71 -2.71 -46.29
CA ARG A 49 -3.68 -2.11 -45.39
C ARG A 49 -3.53 -2.90 -44.11
N LEU A 50 -2.77 -2.39 -43.16
CA LEU A 50 -3.00 -2.69 -41.74
C LEU A 50 -4.41 -2.16 -41.47
N ASP A 51 -5.40 -3.06 -41.49
CA ASP A 51 -6.73 -2.73 -41.03
C ASP A 51 -6.62 -2.32 -39.55
N CYS A 52 -6.89 -1.07 -39.23
CA CYS A 52 -6.94 -0.57 -37.86
C CYS A 52 -7.97 -1.31 -36.96
N ALA A 53 -8.77 -2.20 -37.56
CA ALA A 53 -9.76 -3.02 -36.87
C ALA A 53 -9.15 -4.21 -36.09
N ASP A 54 -7.91 -4.63 -36.40
CA ASP A 54 -7.27 -5.83 -35.84
C ASP A 54 -6.10 -5.54 -34.88
N MET A 55 -5.92 -4.29 -34.44
CA MET A 55 -4.94 -4.02 -33.39
C MET A 55 -5.48 -4.55 -32.04
N PRO A 56 -4.78 -5.48 -31.39
CA PRO A 56 -5.21 -6.00 -30.10
C PRO A 56 -5.31 -4.84 -29.09
N THR A 57 -6.46 -4.69 -28.48
CA THR A 57 -6.64 -3.73 -27.39
C THR A 57 -5.91 -4.25 -26.15
N PHE A 58 -4.84 -3.59 -25.73
CA PHE A 58 -4.15 -3.93 -24.50
C PHE A 58 -5.05 -3.71 -23.27
N ARG A 59 -4.96 -4.62 -22.32
CA ARG A 59 -5.67 -4.56 -21.04
C ARG A 59 -4.70 -4.80 -19.90
N ALA A 60 -5.04 -4.34 -18.71
CA ALA A 60 -4.30 -4.65 -17.50
C ALA A 60 -4.14 -6.18 -17.33
N PRO A 61 -3.00 -6.68 -16.84
CA PRO A 61 -2.79 -8.09 -16.58
C PRO A 61 -3.88 -8.69 -15.70
N ARG A 62 -4.23 -9.96 -15.93
CA ARG A 62 -5.27 -10.63 -15.15
C ARG A 62 -4.95 -10.60 -13.65
N GLY A 63 -5.87 -10.09 -12.85
CA GLY A 63 -5.73 -9.98 -11.40
C GLY A 63 -5.11 -8.67 -10.93
N THR A 64 -4.75 -7.77 -11.85
CA THR A 64 -4.41 -6.38 -11.55
C THR A 64 -5.51 -5.45 -12.02
N ARG A 65 -5.44 -4.18 -11.64
CA ARG A 65 -6.38 -3.14 -12.07
C ARG A 65 -5.73 -1.77 -12.08
N ASP A 66 -6.25 -0.87 -12.89
CA ASP A 66 -5.93 0.54 -12.80
C ASP A 66 -6.76 1.16 -11.64
N LEU A 67 -6.09 1.86 -10.73
CA LEU A 67 -6.77 2.68 -9.72
C LEU A 67 -7.16 4.01 -10.36
N LEU A 68 -8.39 4.12 -10.83
CA LEU A 68 -8.90 5.36 -11.41
C LEU A 68 -9.05 6.45 -10.35
N PRO A 69 -9.13 7.75 -10.73
CA PRO A 69 -9.12 8.86 -9.77
C PRO A 69 -10.06 8.73 -8.56
N PRO A 70 -11.32 8.26 -8.67
CA PRO A 70 -12.17 8.07 -7.49
C PRO A 70 -11.61 7.03 -6.51
N GLU A 71 -11.20 5.86 -7.01
CA GLU A 71 -10.63 4.79 -6.19
C GLU A 71 -9.27 5.20 -5.59
N ARG A 72 -8.42 5.86 -6.41
CA ARG A 72 -7.12 6.32 -5.93
C ARG A 72 -7.25 7.38 -4.84
N ARG A 73 -8.24 8.29 -4.93
CA ARG A 73 -8.53 9.24 -3.85
C ARG A 73 -8.96 8.55 -2.56
N ALA A 74 -9.81 7.53 -2.67
CA ALA A 74 -10.24 6.75 -1.51
C ALA A 74 -9.05 6.04 -0.83
N LEU A 75 -8.16 5.46 -1.62
CA LEU A 75 -6.93 4.85 -1.11
C LEU A 75 -6.00 5.88 -0.45
N LEU A 76 -5.78 7.05 -1.08
CA LEU A 76 -4.99 8.16 -0.50
C LEU A 76 -5.55 8.63 0.85
N ARG A 77 -6.87 8.63 1.02
CA ARG A 77 -7.48 8.95 2.31
C ARG A 77 -7.10 7.92 3.37
N LEU A 78 -7.17 6.62 3.06
CA LEU A 78 -6.76 5.56 4.00
C LEU A 78 -5.26 5.65 4.34
N GLU A 79 -4.42 5.88 3.33
CA GLU A 79 -2.98 6.11 3.53
C GLU A 79 -2.72 7.34 4.43
N GLY A 80 -3.50 8.41 4.27
CA GLY A 80 -3.43 9.60 5.12
C GLY A 80 -3.82 9.32 6.56
N ILE A 81 -4.89 8.56 6.80
CA ILE A 81 -5.31 8.11 8.15
C ILE A 81 -4.19 7.25 8.77
N ALA A 82 -3.65 6.29 8.02
CA ALA A 82 -2.56 5.43 8.49
C ALA A 82 -1.33 6.24 8.88
N ALA A 83 -0.91 7.20 8.05
CA ALA A 83 0.25 8.05 8.30
C ALA A 83 0.07 8.96 9.52
N ASP A 84 -1.11 9.58 9.70
CA ASP A 84 -1.39 10.41 10.88
C ASP A 84 -1.45 9.56 12.15
N LEU A 85 -2.11 8.41 12.09
CA LEU A 85 -2.23 7.49 13.19
C LEU A 85 -0.85 7.00 13.65
N THR A 86 -0.04 6.45 12.75
CA THR A 86 1.29 5.92 13.07
C THR A 86 2.22 6.99 13.64
N ARG A 87 2.13 8.24 13.14
CA ARG A 87 2.85 9.39 13.72
C ARG A 87 2.46 9.63 15.19
N ARG A 88 1.16 9.52 15.54
CA ARG A 88 0.66 9.68 16.92
C ARG A 88 1.19 8.59 17.87
N TYR A 89 1.46 7.37 17.35
CA TYR A 89 2.01 6.24 18.11
C TYR A 89 3.55 6.17 18.08
N GLY A 90 4.20 7.13 17.41
CA GLY A 90 5.67 7.20 17.34
C GLY A 90 6.30 6.18 16.40
N TYR A 91 5.55 5.70 15.39
CA TYR A 91 6.11 4.88 14.31
C TYR A 91 6.72 5.75 13.23
N HIS A 92 7.82 5.31 12.66
CA HIS A 92 8.54 5.99 11.61
C HIS A 92 8.34 5.30 10.26
N PRO A 93 8.10 6.06 9.18
CA PRO A 93 7.93 5.45 7.87
C PRO A 93 9.22 4.82 7.36
N ILE A 94 9.11 3.65 6.76
CA ILE A 94 10.17 2.97 6.03
C ILE A 94 9.63 2.55 4.66
N GLU A 95 10.50 2.55 3.65
CA GLU A 95 10.22 1.95 2.35
C GLU A 95 11.30 0.92 2.02
N THR A 96 10.90 -0.29 1.73
CA THR A 96 11.78 -1.36 1.24
C THR A 96 11.60 -1.52 -0.26
N PRO A 97 12.57 -2.07 -1.00
CA PRO A 97 12.42 -2.34 -2.43
C PRO A 97 11.17 -3.18 -2.73
N LEU A 98 10.56 -2.96 -3.91
CA LEU A 98 9.43 -3.77 -4.37
C LEU A 98 9.82 -5.21 -4.72
N PHE A 99 11.09 -5.45 -4.96
CA PHE A 99 11.66 -6.79 -5.17
C PHE A 99 12.83 -7.01 -4.23
N GLU A 100 13.05 -8.26 -3.86
CA GLU A 100 14.04 -8.67 -2.88
C GLU A 100 14.63 -10.02 -3.31
N GLN A 101 15.74 -10.42 -2.70
CA GLN A 101 16.24 -11.77 -2.85
C GLN A 101 15.15 -12.78 -2.43
N THR A 102 14.87 -13.76 -3.29
CA THR A 102 13.83 -14.77 -3.04
C THR A 102 14.04 -15.48 -1.69
N ALA A 103 15.30 -15.71 -1.30
CA ALA A 103 15.67 -16.33 -0.05
C ALA A 103 15.20 -15.56 1.20
N VAL A 104 15.01 -14.24 1.12
CA VAL A 104 14.47 -13.43 2.22
C VAL A 104 13.03 -13.85 2.52
N PHE A 105 12.23 -14.08 1.49
CA PHE A 105 10.84 -14.52 1.65
C PHE A 105 10.75 -16.02 1.99
N GLU A 106 11.56 -16.87 1.36
CA GLU A 106 11.57 -18.31 1.64
C GLU A 106 11.92 -18.59 3.10
N ARG A 107 13.00 -17.99 3.61
CA ARG A 107 13.38 -18.15 5.02
C ARG A 107 12.43 -17.44 5.97
N GLY A 108 12.00 -16.22 5.63
CA GLY A 108 11.19 -15.40 6.52
C GLY A 108 9.75 -15.91 6.64
N ILE A 109 9.10 -16.25 5.53
CA ILE A 109 7.68 -16.64 5.49
C ILE A 109 7.47 -18.12 5.78
N GLY A 110 8.44 -18.97 5.39
CA GLY A 110 8.42 -20.43 5.50
C GLY A 110 8.14 -21.12 4.17
N ASP A 111 8.98 -22.09 3.84
CA ASP A 111 8.97 -22.80 2.54
C ASP A 111 7.66 -23.55 2.27
N THR A 112 6.92 -23.93 3.31
CA THR A 112 5.70 -24.74 3.23
C THR A 112 4.43 -23.90 3.16
N THR A 113 4.56 -22.57 3.12
CA THR A 113 3.39 -21.67 3.03
C THR A 113 2.90 -21.55 1.60
N ASP A 114 1.57 -21.40 1.41
CA ASP A 114 0.99 -21.18 0.08
C ASP A 114 1.59 -19.93 -0.59
N VAL A 115 1.97 -18.92 0.19
CA VAL A 115 2.59 -17.68 -0.30
C VAL A 115 3.91 -17.98 -1.01
N VAL A 116 4.79 -18.80 -0.44
CA VAL A 116 6.09 -19.13 -1.02
C VAL A 116 5.96 -20.18 -2.11
N GLU A 117 5.18 -21.24 -1.89
CA GLU A 117 5.01 -22.34 -2.84
C GLU A 117 4.31 -21.93 -4.14
N LYS A 118 3.27 -21.07 -4.07
CA LYS A 118 2.32 -20.86 -5.17
C LYS A 118 2.08 -19.41 -5.56
N GLU A 119 2.25 -18.47 -4.60
CA GLU A 119 1.80 -17.09 -4.79
C GLU A 119 2.94 -16.11 -5.03
N LEU A 120 4.20 -16.53 -4.90
CA LEU A 120 5.36 -15.65 -5.08
C LEU A 120 5.60 -15.33 -6.55
N PHE A 121 5.63 -14.04 -6.90
CA PHE A 121 6.08 -13.57 -8.21
C PHE A 121 7.59 -13.60 -8.29
N ARG A 122 8.14 -14.67 -8.86
CA ARG A 122 9.59 -14.80 -9.11
C ARG A 122 9.97 -14.07 -10.39
N LEU A 123 11.04 -13.31 -10.36
CA LEU A 123 11.59 -12.64 -11.53
C LEU A 123 12.54 -13.60 -12.25
N ALA A 124 12.44 -13.65 -13.57
CA ALA A 124 13.33 -14.47 -14.38
C ALA A 124 14.78 -13.96 -14.22
N PRO A 125 15.76 -14.82 -13.85
CA PRO A 125 17.14 -14.41 -13.78
C PRO A 125 17.65 -14.05 -15.19
N ARG A 126 18.57 -13.09 -15.28
CA ARG A 126 19.17 -12.69 -16.57
C ARG A 126 20.25 -13.66 -17.05
N THR A 127 20.85 -14.40 -16.13
CA THR A 127 21.88 -15.43 -16.39
C THR A 127 21.52 -16.68 -15.62
N GLU A 128 22.00 -17.86 -16.08
CA GLU A 128 21.72 -19.15 -15.42
C GLU A 128 22.18 -19.18 -13.94
N ASP A 129 23.29 -18.50 -13.62
CA ASP A 129 23.84 -18.40 -12.26
C ASP A 129 23.38 -17.08 -11.57
N GLY A 130 22.36 -16.40 -12.09
CA GLY A 130 21.89 -15.11 -11.56
C GLY A 130 21.16 -15.25 -10.24
N GLU A 131 21.22 -14.19 -9.41
CA GLU A 131 20.44 -14.12 -8.18
C GLU A 131 18.95 -14.27 -8.45
N SER A 132 18.27 -15.05 -7.63
CA SER A 132 16.82 -15.21 -7.69
C SER A 132 16.14 -14.09 -6.92
N TRP A 133 15.34 -13.29 -7.60
CA TRP A 133 14.57 -12.20 -7.03
C TRP A 133 13.07 -12.49 -7.14
N ALA A 134 12.31 -11.88 -6.22
CA ALA A 134 10.86 -11.96 -6.23
C ALA A 134 10.26 -10.61 -5.84
N LEU A 135 9.05 -10.32 -6.34
CA LEU A 135 8.26 -9.18 -5.87
C LEU A 135 7.79 -9.47 -4.43
N ARG A 136 7.77 -8.44 -3.59
CA ARG A 136 7.40 -8.56 -2.17
C ARG A 136 5.94 -9.01 -2.01
N PRO A 137 5.66 -10.17 -1.39
CA PRO A 137 4.30 -10.63 -1.12
C PRO A 137 3.73 -10.05 0.18
N GLU A 138 4.61 -9.51 1.02
CA GLU A 138 4.38 -8.83 2.29
C GLU A 138 5.63 -8.02 2.66
N PRO A 139 5.58 -7.02 3.54
CA PRO A 139 6.74 -6.16 3.79
C PRO A 139 7.59 -6.60 4.96
N THR A 140 7.07 -7.41 5.91
CA THR A 140 7.71 -7.74 7.20
C THR A 140 9.12 -8.31 7.01
N ALA A 141 9.29 -9.32 6.13
CA ALA A 141 10.60 -9.92 5.88
C ALA A 141 11.61 -8.90 5.32
N GLY A 142 11.17 -8.02 4.42
CA GLY A 142 11.98 -6.92 3.89
C GLY A 142 12.35 -5.88 4.95
N ILE A 143 11.42 -5.54 5.84
CA ILE A 143 11.66 -4.62 6.96
C ILE A 143 12.67 -5.22 7.94
N ILE A 144 12.53 -6.50 8.28
CA ILE A 144 13.47 -7.20 9.17
C ILE A 144 14.87 -7.31 8.54
N ARG A 145 14.96 -7.62 7.24
CA ARG A 145 16.24 -7.56 6.51
C ARG A 145 16.86 -6.16 6.58
N ALA A 146 16.07 -5.10 6.41
CA ALA A 146 16.54 -3.73 6.52
C ALA A 146 16.99 -3.39 7.96
N TYR A 147 16.22 -3.82 8.97
CA TYR A 147 16.59 -3.69 10.38
C TYR A 147 17.98 -4.27 10.68
N ILE A 148 18.25 -5.49 10.17
CA ILE A 148 19.56 -6.16 10.33
C ILE A 148 20.65 -5.41 9.54
N GLN A 149 20.40 -5.18 8.25
CA GLN A 149 21.39 -4.59 7.33
C GLN A 149 21.87 -3.20 7.77
N HIS A 150 20.96 -2.39 8.31
CA HIS A 150 21.29 -1.02 8.74
C HIS A 150 21.64 -0.90 10.22
N GLY A 151 21.80 -2.02 10.93
CA GLY A 151 22.22 -2.02 12.33
C GLY A 151 21.23 -1.36 13.29
N MET A 152 19.92 -1.39 12.97
CA MET A 152 18.90 -0.73 13.78
C MET A 152 18.76 -1.31 15.19
N GLN A 153 19.30 -2.51 15.46
CA GLN A 153 19.42 -3.09 16.80
C GLN A 153 20.25 -2.21 17.77
N THR A 154 21.02 -1.25 17.26
CA THR A 154 21.78 -0.29 18.08
C THR A 154 20.99 0.98 18.41
N MET A 155 19.83 1.16 17.81
CA MET A 155 18.92 2.26 18.10
C MET A 155 18.16 2.01 19.43
N PRO A 156 17.55 3.04 20.04
CA PRO A 156 16.61 2.84 21.14
C PRO A 156 15.49 1.86 20.75
N GLN A 157 15.21 0.88 21.63
CA GLN A 157 14.21 -0.14 21.40
C GLN A 157 12.92 0.16 22.17
N PRO A 158 11.74 -0.27 21.66
CA PRO A 158 11.55 -0.92 20.37
C PRO A 158 11.73 0.04 19.20
N VAL A 159 12.30 -0.48 18.09
CA VAL A 159 12.25 0.25 16.81
C VAL A 159 10.86 0.08 16.22
N LYS A 160 10.16 1.19 16.02
CA LYS A 160 8.78 1.25 15.54
C LYS A 160 8.76 1.73 14.09
N LEU A 161 8.36 0.86 13.15
CA LEU A 161 8.36 1.14 11.71
C LEU A 161 6.98 0.93 11.11
N THR A 162 6.67 1.70 10.07
CA THR A 162 5.43 1.56 9.29
C THR A 162 5.70 1.66 7.79
N LEU A 163 4.96 0.89 7.00
CA LEU A 163 5.03 0.90 5.55
C LEU A 163 3.62 0.90 4.96
N ASN A 164 3.37 1.80 4.01
CA ASN A 164 2.18 1.80 3.17
C ASN A 164 2.61 1.61 1.72
N GLY A 165 2.15 0.54 1.05
CA GLY A 165 2.58 0.33 -0.31
C GLY A 165 2.00 -0.91 -0.99
N PRO A 166 2.36 -1.13 -2.27
CA PRO A 166 1.89 -2.27 -3.04
C PRO A 166 2.62 -3.55 -2.66
N MET A 167 1.85 -4.65 -2.62
CA MET A 167 2.29 -6.03 -2.45
C MET A 167 1.83 -6.88 -3.62
N PHE A 168 2.49 -8.02 -3.83
CA PHE A 168 2.29 -8.84 -5.03
C PHE A 168 2.13 -10.32 -4.67
N ARG A 169 0.96 -10.90 -5.00
CA ARG A 169 0.70 -12.35 -4.80
C ARG A 169 0.02 -12.94 -6.02
N TYR A 170 0.54 -14.04 -6.53
CA TYR A 170 -0.04 -14.77 -7.67
C TYR A 170 -1.24 -15.61 -7.23
N ASP A 171 -2.15 -15.00 -6.48
CA ASP A 171 -3.36 -15.66 -5.99
C ASP A 171 -4.45 -15.71 -7.09
N ARG A 172 -5.48 -16.55 -6.83
CA ARG A 172 -6.66 -16.62 -7.69
C ARG A 172 -7.47 -15.32 -7.52
N PRO A 173 -7.62 -14.50 -8.58
CA PRO A 173 -8.29 -13.21 -8.47
C PRO A 173 -9.77 -13.37 -8.04
N GLN A 174 -10.17 -12.60 -7.06
CA GLN A 174 -11.55 -12.45 -6.60
C GLN A 174 -11.75 -11.06 -5.97
N ALA A 175 -12.98 -10.68 -5.64
CA ALA A 175 -13.24 -9.39 -5.00
C ALA A 175 -12.40 -9.21 -3.72
N GLY A 176 -11.64 -8.12 -3.64
CA GLY A 176 -10.72 -7.83 -2.54
C GLY A 176 -9.45 -8.68 -2.49
N ARG A 177 -9.20 -9.53 -3.50
CA ARG A 177 -7.93 -10.26 -3.70
C ARG A 177 -7.40 -10.01 -5.09
N TYR A 178 -6.47 -9.09 -5.18
CA TYR A 178 -5.76 -8.75 -6.40
C TYR A 178 -4.35 -9.35 -6.36
N ARG A 179 -3.71 -9.45 -7.52
CA ARG A 179 -2.32 -9.85 -7.64
C ARG A 179 -1.34 -8.74 -7.31
N GLU A 180 -1.80 -7.50 -7.42
CA GLU A 180 -1.19 -6.30 -6.91
C GLU A 180 -2.23 -5.62 -6.02
N PHE A 181 -1.89 -5.39 -4.75
CA PHE A 181 -2.79 -4.86 -3.73
C PHE A 181 -2.02 -3.98 -2.74
N TRP A 182 -2.71 -3.07 -2.09
CA TRP A 182 -2.11 -2.16 -1.12
C TRP A 182 -2.26 -2.67 0.30
N GLN A 183 -1.15 -2.58 1.06
CA GLN A 183 -1.15 -2.85 2.49
C GLN A 183 -0.73 -1.62 3.29
N PHE A 184 -1.25 -1.54 4.51
CA PHE A 184 -0.76 -0.74 5.62
C PHE A 184 -0.19 -1.69 6.66
N ASP A 185 1.09 -1.56 6.96
CA ASP A 185 1.84 -2.44 7.83
C ASP A 185 2.54 -1.65 8.93
N VAL A 186 2.63 -2.26 10.11
CA VAL A 186 3.23 -1.69 11.31
C VAL A 186 4.05 -2.77 12.00
N GLU A 187 5.30 -2.44 12.38
CA GLU A 187 6.23 -3.37 13.02
C GLU A 187 6.87 -2.72 14.25
N ALA A 188 6.79 -3.37 15.41
CA ALA A 188 7.49 -3.00 16.63
C ALA A 188 8.53 -4.09 16.94
N ILE A 189 9.82 -3.74 16.83
CA ILE A 189 10.94 -4.68 16.89
C ILE A 189 11.79 -4.38 18.12
N GLY A 190 12.00 -5.37 18.99
CA GLY A 190 12.89 -5.25 20.16
C GLY A 190 12.21 -5.25 21.52
N ASP A 191 10.88 -5.38 21.61
CA ASP A 191 10.15 -5.45 22.87
C ASP A 191 9.48 -6.84 23.05
N PRO A 192 9.83 -7.62 24.08
CA PRO A 192 9.21 -8.90 24.39
C PRO A 192 7.90 -8.77 25.18
N GLY A 193 7.55 -7.57 25.66
CA GLY A 193 6.46 -7.37 26.62
C GLY A 193 5.07 -7.47 26.01
N PRO A 194 4.06 -7.85 26.82
CA PRO A 194 2.66 -7.97 26.36
C PRO A 194 1.99 -6.62 26.11
N ALA A 195 2.54 -5.52 26.64
CA ALA A 195 1.97 -4.19 26.46
C ALA A 195 2.07 -3.71 25.00
N VAL A 196 3.18 -4.00 24.31
CA VAL A 196 3.33 -3.67 22.90
C VAL A 196 2.40 -4.50 22.02
N ASP A 197 2.07 -5.75 22.41
CA ASP A 197 1.06 -6.54 21.71
C ASP A 197 -0.32 -5.88 21.77
N ALA A 198 -0.70 -5.39 22.95
CA ALA A 198 -1.96 -4.68 23.13
C ALA A 198 -1.97 -3.33 22.37
N GLU A 199 -0.86 -2.59 22.33
CA GLU A 199 -0.73 -1.37 21.54
C GLU A 199 -0.93 -1.65 20.04
N ILE A 200 -0.35 -2.73 19.50
CA ILE A 200 -0.50 -3.15 18.10
C ILE A 200 -1.95 -3.49 17.76
N VAL A 201 -2.65 -4.22 18.63
CA VAL A 201 -4.06 -4.54 18.43
C VAL A 201 -4.94 -3.29 18.53
N GLU A 202 -4.68 -2.41 19.50
CA GLU A 202 -5.41 -1.14 19.66
C GLU A 202 -5.18 -0.22 18.47
N LEU A 203 -3.96 -0.08 17.96
CA LEU A 203 -3.65 0.71 16.78
C LEU A 203 -4.41 0.20 15.55
N ALA A 204 -4.50 -1.12 15.37
CA ALA A 204 -5.29 -1.72 14.29
C ALA A 204 -6.79 -1.41 14.45
N ASP A 205 -7.37 -1.58 15.65
CA ASP A 205 -8.78 -1.23 15.92
C ASP A 205 -9.07 0.24 15.61
N ARG A 206 -8.21 1.13 16.08
CA ARG A 206 -8.33 2.57 15.85
C ARG A 206 -8.27 2.93 14.38
N PHE A 207 -7.35 2.32 13.63
CA PHE A 207 -7.30 2.53 12.17
C PHE A 207 -8.64 2.18 11.50
N TYR A 208 -9.21 1.03 11.84
CA TYR A 208 -10.49 0.63 11.23
C TYR A 208 -11.62 1.60 11.59
N ARG A 209 -11.70 2.04 12.84
CA ARG A 209 -12.71 3.02 13.28
C ARG A 209 -12.53 4.37 12.60
N GLU A 210 -11.31 4.90 12.54
CA GLU A 210 -11.02 6.17 11.86
C GLU A 210 -11.21 6.08 10.34
N ALA A 211 -10.99 4.91 9.76
CA ALA A 211 -11.32 4.64 8.35
C ALA A 211 -12.83 4.62 8.08
N GLY A 212 -13.67 4.37 9.09
CA GLY A 212 -15.14 4.31 8.98
C GLY A 212 -15.72 2.90 9.03
N ILE A 213 -14.93 1.88 9.42
CA ILE A 213 -15.45 0.52 9.67
C ILE A 213 -16.23 0.54 10.99
N VAL A 214 -17.52 0.24 10.91
CA VAL A 214 -18.39 0.15 12.09
C VAL A 214 -18.20 -1.21 12.76
N ASP A 215 -18.00 -1.21 14.08
CA ASP A 215 -17.87 -2.38 14.93
C ASP A 215 -16.97 -3.50 14.37
N PRO A 216 -15.66 -3.21 14.16
CA PRO A 216 -14.71 -4.23 13.73
C PRO A 216 -14.65 -5.37 14.76
N VAL A 217 -14.64 -6.62 14.28
CA VAL A 217 -14.55 -7.81 15.12
C VAL A 217 -13.12 -8.30 15.15
N ILE A 218 -12.48 -8.21 16.30
CA ILE A 218 -11.12 -8.70 16.52
C ILE A 218 -11.20 -10.14 17.05
N LEU A 219 -10.62 -11.08 16.32
CA LEU A 219 -10.35 -12.42 16.81
C LEU A 219 -8.93 -12.46 17.38
N LEU A 220 -8.78 -12.99 18.59
CA LEU A 220 -7.51 -13.04 19.30
C LEU A 220 -7.20 -14.48 19.75
N ASN A 221 -5.94 -14.88 19.59
CA ASN A 221 -5.44 -16.18 20.05
C ASN A 221 -4.00 -16.08 20.54
N SER A 222 -3.52 -17.10 21.25
CA SER A 222 -2.10 -17.40 21.43
C SER A 222 -1.79 -18.71 20.73
N ILE A 223 -0.82 -18.71 19.84
CA ILE A 223 -0.35 -19.91 19.13
C ILE A 223 0.87 -20.55 19.79
N GLY A 224 1.19 -20.14 21.01
CA GLY A 224 2.36 -20.64 21.75
C GLY A 224 3.69 -20.26 21.12
N ASP A 225 4.76 -20.78 21.69
CA ASP A 225 6.12 -20.59 21.23
C ASP A 225 6.86 -21.93 21.02
N GLN A 226 8.15 -21.89 20.82
CA GLN A 226 8.98 -23.09 20.60
C GLN A 226 8.95 -24.06 21.77
N THR A 227 8.60 -23.64 22.99
CA THR A 227 8.52 -24.48 24.18
C THR A 227 7.25 -25.34 24.19
N CYS A 228 6.10 -24.76 23.91
CA CYS A 228 4.80 -25.44 24.05
C CYS A 228 4.19 -25.92 22.71
N ARG A 229 4.42 -25.21 21.62
CA ARG A 229 3.81 -25.52 20.32
C ARG A 229 4.16 -26.90 19.76
N PRO A 230 5.42 -27.43 19.84
CA PRO A 230 5.74 -28.74 19.26
C PRO A 230 4.91 -29.89 19.87
N ALA A 231 4.70 -29.89 21.19
CA ALA A 231 3.88 -30.90 21.86
C ALA A 231 2.42 -30.79 21.43
N TYR A 232 1.89 -29.58 21.34
CA TYR A 232 0.52 -29.35 20.84
C TYR A 232 0.34 -29.79 19.38
N VAL A 233 1.28 -29.47 18.51
CA VAL A 233 1.23 -29.89 17.08
C VAL A 233 1.24 -31.43 16.96
N ALA A 234 2.03 -32.11 17.78
CA ALA A 234 2.04 -33.57 17.83
C ALA A 234 0.68 -34.15 18.29
N GLU A 235 0.08 -33.58 19.34
CA GLU A 235 -1.26 -33.95 19.84
C GLU A 235 -2.34 -33.70 18.76
N LEU A 236 -2.30 -32.53 18.13
CA LEU A 236 -3.24 -32.17 17.06
C LEU A 236 -3.12 -33.11 15.85
N ALA A 237 -1.87 -33.44 15.45
CA ALA A 237 -1.62 -34.41 14.38
C ALA A 237 -2.14 -35.79 14.74
N ALA A 238 -1.94 -36.27 15.98
CA ALA A 238 -2.47 -37.53 16.45
C ALA A 238 -4.00 -37.55 16.41
N TYR A 239 -4.64 -36.47 16.85
CA TYR A 239 -6.08 -36.30 16.77
C TYR A 239 -6.61 -36.47 15.34
N TYR A 240 -6.05 -35.74 14.37
CA TYR A 240 -6.49 -35.83 12.97
C TYR A 240 -6.16 -37.18 12.33
N ARG A 241 -5.03 -37.82 12.68
CA ARG A 241 -4.72 -39.21 12.25
C ARG A 241 -5.78 -40.20 12.73
N GLY A 242 -6.29 -40.01 13.95
CA GLY A 242 -7.43 -40.80 14.47
C GLY A 242 -8.73 -40.66 13.67
N HIS A 243 -8.81 -39.60 12.83
CA HIS A 243 -9.97 -39.29 11.97
C HIS A 243 -9.62 -39.29 10.48
N ILE A 244 -8.53 -39.97 10.08
CA ILE A 244 -7.94 -39.89 8.72
C ILE A 244 -8.96 -40.21 7.62
N ASP A 245 -9.86 -41.15 7.86
CA ASP A 245 -10.89 -41.56 6.90
C ASP A 245 -11.94 -40.47 6.61
N ARG A 246 -12.13 -39.54 7.54
CA ARG A 246 -13.00 -38.38 7.39
C ARG A 246 -12.35 -37.21 6.69
N LEU A 247 -11.01 -37.19 6.59
CA LEU A 247 -10.27 -36.06 6.01
C LEU A 247 -10.36 -36.06 4.49
N PRO A 248 -10.70 -34.94 3.83
CA PRO A 248 -10.58 -34.77 2.40
C PRO A 248 -9.13 -35.00 1.92
N PRO A 249 -8.90 -35.41 0.67
CA PRO A 249 -7.55 -35.67 0.14
C PRO A 249 -6.57 -34.50 0.31
N LEU A 250 -7.03 -33.28 0.11
CA LEU A 250 -6.22 -32.07 0.32
C LEU A 250 -5.77 -31.94 1.77
N GLU A 251 -6.67 -32.17 2.71
CA GLU A 251 -6.39 -32.05 4.16
C GLU A 251 -5.46 -33.16 4.66
N ARG A 252 -5.51 -34.36 4.08
CA ARG A 252 -4.53 -35.42 4.37
C ARG A 252 -3.11 -34.97 4.00
N GLY A 253 -2.94 -34.30 2.85
CA GLY A 253 -1.64 -33.75 2.46
C GLY A 253 -1.15 -32.62 3.37
N ARG A 254 -2.09 -31.79 3.90
CA ARG A 254 -1.78 -30.74 4.86
C ARG A 254 -1.40 -31.30 6.22
N LEU A 255 -2.05 -32.38 6.67
CA LEU A 255 -1.74 -33.05 7.92
C LEU A 255 -0.29 -33.46 8.03
N GLU A 256 0.29 -33.98 6.94
CA GLU A 256 1.70 -34.41 6.94
C GLU A 256 2.69 -33.24 6.91
N ARG A 257 2.32 -32.12 6.33
CA ARG A 257 3.21 -30.95 6.19
C ARG A 257 3.07 -29.95 7.33
N ASN A 258 1.85 -29.54 7.64
CA ASN A 258 1.55 -28.57 8.70
C ASN A 258 0.15 -28.81 9.27
N PRO A 259 0.03 -29.58 10.37
CA PRO A 259 -1.27 -29.91 10.99
C PRO A 259 -2.09 -28.68 11.42
N LEU A 260 -1.44 -27.57 11.77
CA LEU A 260 -2.12 -26.34 12.17
C LEU A 260 -3.03 -25.79 11.05
N ARG A 261 -2.68 -26.04 9.77
CA ARG A 261 -3.47 -25.58 8.62
C ARG A 261 -4.86 -26.26 8.51
N LEU A 262 -5.06 -27.40 9.19
CA LEU A 262 -6.35 -28.07 9.21
C LEU A 262 -7.38 -27.29 10.03
N LEU A 263 -6.94 -26.56 11.07
CA LEU A 263 -7.80 -25.71 11.89
C LEU A 263 -8.51 -24.62 11.07
N ASP A 264 -7.88 -24.22 9.98
CA ASP A 264 -8.34 -23.16 9.08
C ASP A 264 -9.05 -23.69 7.81
N SER A 265 -9.27 -25.00 7.72
CA SER A 265 -9.96 -25.62 6.58
C SER A 265 -11.40 -25.14 6.45
N LYS A 266 -11.83 -24.87 5.23
CA LYS A 266 -13.19 -24.45 4.88
C LYS A 266 -14.10 -25.61 4.47
N GLU A 267 -13.56 -26.81 4.42
CA GLU A 267 -14.33 -28.01 4.10
C GLU A 267 -15.40 -28.26 5.19
N PRO A 268 -16.68 -28.43 4.84
CA PRO A 268 -17.75 -28.58 5.83
C PRO A 268 -17.51 -29.70 6.85
N VAL A 269 -16.91 -30.81 6.43
CA VAL A 269 -16.60 -31.95 7.31
C VAL A 269 -15.55 -31.57 8.36
N MET A 270 -14.69 -30.60 8.08
CA MET A 270 -13.67 -30.11 9.01
C MET A 270 -14.26 -29.25 10.13
N ALA A 271 -15.41 -28.61 9.92
CA ALA A 271 -16.04 -27.76 10.93
C ALA A 271 -16.31 -28.50 12.23
N GLU A 272 -16.87 -29.71 12.12
CA GLU A 272 -17.15 -30.61 13.29
C GLU A 272 -15.83 -31.10 13.92
N LEU A 273 -14.90 -31.57 13.08
CA LEU A 273 -13.59 -32.03 13.55
C LEU A 273 -12.81 -30.94 14.28
N ASN A 274 -12.80 -29.73 13.70
CA ASN A 274 -12.09 -28.58 14.29
C ASN A 274 -12.75 -28.07 15.57
N ALA A 275 -14.08 -28.24 15.73
CA ALA A 275 -14.77 -27.89 16.97
C ALA A 275 -14.39 -28.82 18.14
N ALA A 276 -14.02 -30.08 17.86
CA ALA A 276 -13.62 -31.07 18.85
C ALA A 276 -12.08 -31.24 18.98
N ALA A 277 -11.31 -30.51 18.17
CA ALA A 277 -9.85 -30.60 18.16
C ALA A 277 -9.24 -30.03 19.47
N PRO A 278 -8.09 -30.52 19.91
CA PRO A 278 -7.33 -29.92 21.01
C PRO A 278 -7.08 -28.43 20.76
N GLN A 279 -7.18 -27.62 21.81
CA GLN A 279 -6.94 -26.18 21.73
C GLN A 279 -5.56 -25.83 22.27
N ILE A 280 -4.83 -24.96 21.55
CA ILE A 280 -3.48 -24.52 21.97
C ILE A 280 -3.53 -23.76 23.30
N THR A 281 -4.61 -23.02 23.56
CA THR A 281 -4.78 -22.26 24.81
C THR A 281 -4.78 -23.12 26.07
N ASP A 282 -5.12 -24.40 25.96
CA ASP A 282 -5.08 -25.37 27.06
C ASP A 282 -3.71 -26.04 27.21
N ARG A 283 -2.77 -25.74 26.32
CA ARG A 283 -1.44 -26.37 26.21
C ARG A 283 -0.29 -25.36 26.26
N LEU A 284 -0.59 -24.11 26.58
CA LEU A 284 0.44 -23.08 26.72
C LEU A 284 1.37 -23.40 27.89
N CYS A 285 2.65 -23.17 27.72
CA CYS A 285 3.57 -23.13 28.85
C CYS A 285 3.27 -21.91 29.74
N GLU A 286 3.75 -21.93 30.99
CA GLU A 286 3.48 -20.85 31.96
C GLU A 286 3.79 -19.47 31.38
N ALA A 287 4.97 -19.29 30.79
CA ALA A 287 5.38 -18.01 30.20
C ALA A 287 4.43 -17.54 29.06
N CYS A 288 3.93 -18.44 28.20
CA CYS A 288 2.97 -18.08 27.15
C CYS A 288 1.57 -17.80 27.73
N ALA A 289 1.16 -18.52 28.76
CA ALA A 289 -0.13 -18.31 29.43
C ALA A 289 -0.15 -16.95 30.16
N GLU A 290 0.91 -16.62 30.92
CA GLU A 290 1.08 -15.33 31.59
C GLU A 290 1.12 -14.17 30.59
N HIS A 291 1.91 -14.30 29.51
CA HIS A 291 1.97 -13.30 28.45
C HIS A 291 0.59 -13.05 27.85
N PHE A 292 -0.13 -14.11 27.48
CA PHE A 292 -1.45 -13.98 26.87
C PHE A 292 -2.50 -13.40 27.83
N ALA A 293 -2.43 -13.78 29.12
CA ALA A 293 -3.28 -13.20 30.16
C ALA A 293 -3.00 -11.69 30.32
N ALA A 294 -1.74 -11.26 30.28
CA ALA A 294 -1.36 -9.86 30.37
C ALA A 294 -1.81 -9.05 29.13
N VAL A 295 -1.67 -9.58 27.91
CA VAL A 295 -2.19 -8.96 26.68
C VAL A 295 -3.69 -8.69 26.82
N ARG A 296 -4.46 -9.69 27.25
CA ARG A 296 -5.91 -9.55 27.46
C ARG A 296 -6.23 -8.50 28.51
N ALA A 297 -5.54 -8.50 29.64
CA ALA A 297 -5.73 -7.52 30.71
C ALA A 297 -5.45 -6.08 30.22
N HIS A 298 -4.44 -5.88 29.37
CA HIS A 298 -4.16 -4.58 28.74
C HIS A 298 -5.29 -4.18 27.78
N LEU A 299 -5.75 -5.07 26.90
CA LEU A 299 -6.86 -4.79 25.98
C LEU A 299 -8.15 -4.45 26.75
N ASP A 300 -8.47 -5.19 27.81
CA ASP A 300 -9.61 -4.94 28.68
C ASP A 300 -9.52 -3.55 29.33
N SER A 301 -8.32 -3.17 29.79
CA SER A 301 -8.09 -1.83 30.38
C SER A 301 -8.21 -0.68 29.39
N LEU A 302 -7.92 -0.95 28.10
CA LEU A 302 -8.08 0.00 27.00
C LEU A 302 -9.52 0.03 26.46
N GLY A 303 -10.41 -0.86 26.93
CA GLY A 303 -11.78 -0.97 26.45
C GLY A 303 -11.90 -1.55 25.02
N ILE A 304 -10.88 -2.28 24.57
CA ILE A 304 -10.86 -2.91 23.23
C ILE A 304 -11.62 -4.24 23.29
N ALA A 305 -12.71 -4.32 22.53
CA ALA A 305 -13.50 -5.55 22.43
C ALA A 305 -12.83 -6.57 21.52
N TYR A 306 -12.70 -7.81 21.96
CA TYR A 306 -12.16 -8.93 21.19
C TYR A 306 -12.93 -10.22 21.48
N ARG A 307 -12.77 -11.21 20.61
CA ARG A 307 -13.26 -12.59 20.81
C ARG A 307 -12.07 -13.54 20.77
N LEU A 308 -12.04 -14.48 21.71
CA LEU A 308 -11.09 -15.58 21.66
C LEU A 308 -11.51 -16.58 20.58
N ASP A 309 -10.58 -16.93 19.68
CA ASP A 309 -10.75 -18.03 18.74
C ASP A 309 -9.51 -18.94 18.78
N PRO A 310 -9.57 -20.06 19.51
CA PRO A 310 -8.45 -20.99 19.64
C PRO A 310 -8.07 -21.70 18.33
N ARG A 311 -8.89 -21.60 17.29
CA ARG A 311 -8.60 -22.12 15.95
C ARG A 311 -7.89 -21.11 15.06
N LEU A 312 -7.80 -19.85 15.50
CA LEU A 312 -7.10 -18.82 14.75
C LEU A 312 -5.62 -19.17 14.62
N VAL A 313 -5.21 -19.48 13.41
CA VAL A 313 -3.82 -19.64 12.97
C VAL A 313 -3.54 -18.67 11.84
N ARG A 314 -2.29 -18.25 11.68
CA ARG A 314 -1.92 -17.29 10.65
C ARG A 314 -1.38 -18.00 9.39
N GLY A 315 -1.50 -17.32 8.26
CA GLY A 315 -1.06 -17.81 6.95
C GLY A 315 0.46 -17.91 6.77
N LEU A 316 1.26 -17.43 7.73
CA LEU A 316 2.72 -17.36 7.69
C LEU A 316 3.26 -18.11 8.90
N ASP A 317 4.35 -18.86 8.73
CA ASP A 317 4.83 -19.81 9.74
C ASP A 317 5.68 -19.17 10.84
N TYR A 318 6.11 -17.91 10.67
CA TYR A 318 6.98 -17.21 11.62
C TYR A 318 6.29 -16.77 12.92
N TYR A 319 4.95 -16.75 12.97
CA TYR A 319 4.24 -16.24 14.13
C TYR A 319 4.46 -17.08 15.39
N THR A 320 4.52 -16.38 16.54
CA THR A 320 4.63 -16.92 17.89
C THR A 320 3.67 -16.21 18.83
N ARG A 321 3.26 -16.86 19.94
CA ARG A 321 2.44 -16.25 20.99
C ARG A 321 1.18 -15.55 20.44
N THR A 322 1.09 -14.22 20.55
CA THR A 322 -0.08 -13.43 20.16
C THR A 322 -0.35 -13.50 18.66
N ALA A 323 -1.57 -13.82 18.28
CA ALA A 323 -2.08 -13.75 16.91
C ALA A 323 -3.48 -13.15 16.90
N PHE A 324 -3.78 -12.27 15.92
CA PHE A 324 -5.09 -11.68 15.77
C PHE A 324 -5.48 -11.46 14.31
N GLU A 325 -6.78 -11.42 14.07
CA GLU A 325 -7.39 -11.04 12.79
C GLU A 325 -8.59 -10.13 13.02
N VAL A 326 -8.84 -9.23 12.05
CA VAL A 326 -9.93 -8.27 12.13
C VAL A 326 -10.90 -8.46 10.96
N TYR A 327 -12.18 -8.47 11.28
CA TYR A 327 -13.29 -8.70 10.36
C TYR A 327 -14.30 -7.55 10.41
N PRO A 328 -15.02 -7.26 9.32
CA PRO A 328 -16.20 -6.40 9.39
C PRO A 328 -17.28 -7.04 10.27
N ALA A 329 -18.16 -6.24 10.85
CA ALA A 329 -19.32 -6.73 11.59
C ALA A 329 -20.15 -7.73 10.76
N GLY A 330 -20.52 -8.87 11.38
CA GLY A 330 -21.32 -9.91 10.73
C GLY A 330 -20.59 -10.83 9.75
N ALA A 331 -19.32 -10.58 9.47
CA ALA A 331 -18.49 -11.38 8.55
C ALA A 331 -17.31 -12.00 9.30
N VAL A 332 -17.36 -13.30 9.57
CA VAL A 332 -16.26 -14.05 10.18
C VAL A 332 -15.83 -15.16 9.22
N GLY A 333 -14.57 -15.19 8.84
CA GLY A 333 -13.99 -16.18 7.93
C GLY A 333 -12.85 -15.62 7.09
N GLN A 334 -11.93 -16.46 6.62
CA GLN A 334 -10.69 -16.07 5.94
C GLN A 334 -10.84 -15.12 4.76
N GLN A 335 -11.90 -15.27 3.98
CA GLN A 335 -12.11 -14.44 2.78
C GLN A 335 -12.54 -13.01 3.09
N SER A 336 -13.02 -12.76 4.30
CA SER A 336 -13.54 -11.47 4.74
C SER A 336 -12.63 -10.74 5.75
N ALA A 337 -11.53 -11.35 6.21
CA ALA A 337 -10.58 -10.68 7.08
C ALA A 337 -10.03 -9.43 6.40
N LEU A 338 -10.09 -8.29 7.08
CA LEU A 338 -9.56 -7.00 6.60
C LEU A 338 -8.05 -6.93 6.75
N GLY A 339 -7.52 -7.60 7.77
CA GLY A 339 -6.11 -7.69 8.08
C GLY A 339 -5.90 -8.46 9.36
N GLY A 340 -4.68 -8.47 9.85
CA GLY A 340 -4.32 -9.08 11.11
C GLY A 340 -2.82 -9.17 11.28
N GLY A 341 -2.40 -9.61 12.43
CA GLY A 341 -1.00 -9.62 12.81
C GLY A 341 -0.71 -10.60 13.93
N GLY A 342 0.41 -10.36 14.59
CA GLY A 342 0.86 -11.13 15.72
C GLY A 342 2.35 -11.00 15.96
N ARG A 343 2.81 -11.69 16.99
CA ARG A 343 4.21 -11.72 17.41
C ARG A 343 5.01 -12.72 16.57
N TYR A 344 6.30 -12.42 16.32
CA TYR A 344 7.19 -13.26 15.51
C TYR A 344 8.65 -13.17 16.03
N ASP A 345 8.87 -13.64 17.22
CA ASP A 345 10.15 -13.50 17.96
C ASP A 345 11.35 -14.19 17.29
N GLY A 346 11.14 -15.18 16.40
CA GLY A 346 12.20 -15.90 15.72
C GLY A 346 12.63 -15.34 14.37
N LEU A 347 11.89 -14.38 13.78
CA LEU A 347 12.10 -13.97 12.38
C LEU A 347 13.44 -13.26 12.17
N VAL A 348 13.87 -12.41 13.11
CA VAL A 348 15.15 -11.70 13.03
C VAL A 348 16.31 -12.69 12.97
N GLU A 349 16.28 -13.75 13.80
CA GLU A 349 17.29 -14.81 13.83
C GLU A 349 17.28 -15.65 12.54
N LEU A 350 16.11 -16.01 12.03
CA LEU A 350 15.94 -16.72 10.75
C LEU A 350 16.57 -15.97 9.55
N LEU A 351 16.54 -14.64 9.60
CA LEU A 351 17.16 -13.78 8.57
C LEU A 351 18.63 -13.43 8.89
N GLY A 352 19.24 -14.05 9.89
CA GLY A 352 20.66 -13.93 10.21
C GLY A 352 21.02 -12.81 11.19
N GLY A 353 20.02 -12.20 11.85
CA GLY A 353 20.23 -11.25 12.95
C GLY A 353 20.37 -11.94 14.31
N ARG A 354 20.48 -11.13 15.37
CA ARG A 354 20.42 -11.64 16.74
C ARG A 354 18.97 -11.94 17.12
N PRO A 355 18.70 -12.93 18.00
CA PRO A 355 17.36 -13.15 18.53
C PRO A 355 16.77 -11.84 19.05
N THR A 356 15.69 -11.40 18.44
CA THR A 356 15.06 -10.11 18.74
C THR A 356 13.55 -10.28 18.63
N PRO A 357 12.79 -10.02 19.71
CA PRO A 357 11.33 -10.14 19.68
C PRO A 357 10.73 -9.07 18.80
N ALA A 358 9.63 -9.41 18.13
CA ALA A 358 8.94 -8.45 17.31
C ALA A 358 7.45 -8.79 17.16
N ILE A 359 6.64 -7.76 16.91
CA ILE A 359 5.22 -7.88 16.66
C ILE A 359 4.79 -6.85 15.63
N GLY A 360 3.82 -7.20 14.79
CA GLY A 360 3.27 -6.28 13.79
C GLY A 360 1.95 -6.73 13.24
N PHE A 361 1.41 -5.95 12.31
CA PHE A 361 0.23 -6.31 11.53
C PHE A 361 0.34 -5.85 10.08
N GLY A 362 -0.43 -6.52 9.21
CA GLY A 362 -0.69 -6.10 7.85
C GLY A 362 -2.20 -5.96 7.59
N ILE A 363 -2.62 -4.79 7.11
CA ILE A 363 -4.00 -4.46 6.75
C ILE A 363 -4.11 -4.28 5.24
N GLY A 364 -4.96 -5.08 4.60
CA GLY A 364 -5.23 -4.95 3.18
C GLY A 364 -6.14 -3.76 2.88
N LEU A 365 -5.59 -2.65 2.37
CA LEU A 365 -6.36 -1.43 2.11
C LEU A 365 -7.44 -1.64 1.05
N ASP A 366 -7.20 -2.48 0.04
CA ASP A 366 -8.22 -2.87 -0.95
C ASP A 366 -9.44 -3.55 -0.31
N ARG A 367 -9.23 -4.35 0.74
CA ARG A 367 -10.31 -5.01 1.49
C ARG A 367 -11.07 -4.02 2.36
N VAL A 368 -10.36 -3.07 2.96
CA VAL A 368 -10.98 -1.97 3.71
C VAL A 368 -11.86 -1.14 2.76
N LEU A 369 -11.35 -0.76 1.58
CA LEU A 369 -12.14 -0.05 0.56
C LEU A 369 -13.38 -0.83 0.14
N LEU A 370 -13.26 -2.15 -0.06
CA LEU A 370 -14.40 -3.00 -0.41
C LEU A 370 -15.45 -3.06 0.71
N ALA A 371 -15.01 -3.17 1.97
CA ALA A 371 -15.90 -3.16 3.13
C ALA A 371 -16.62 -1.81 3.27
N LEU A 372 -15.92 -0.72 3.02
CA LEU A 372 -16.46 0.63 3.06
C LEU A 372 -17.37 0.95 1.86
N ALA A 373 -17.14 0.37 0.67
CA ALA A 373 -17.99 0.56 -0.52
C ALA A 373 -19.44 0.09 -0.30
N SER A 374 -19.66 -0.82 0.67
CA SER A 374 -21.01 -1.22 1.10
C SER A 374 -21.71 -0.15 1.94
N VAL A 375 -21.02 0.93 2.36
CA VAL A 375 -21.49 1.97 3.30
C VAL A 375 -21.30 3.38 2.70
N GLU A 376 -21.53 3.57 1.39
CA GLU A 376 -21.48 4.90 0.72
C GLU A 376 -20.11 5.60 0.70
N LEU A 377 -19.00 4.88 0.50
CA LEU A 377 -17.71 5.51 0.18
C LEU A 377 -17.65 6.12 -1.23
N ALA A 378 -18.73 6.07 -1.97
CA ALA A 378 -18.86 6.66 -3.29
C ALA A 378 -18.67 8.18 -3.32
N ALA A 379 -18.49 8.83 -2.18
CA ALA A 379 -18.47 10.28 -2.10
C ALA A 379 -17.26 10.87 -1.35
N ILE A 380 -16.02 10.44 -1.69
CA ILE A 380 -14.94 11.42 -1.51
C ILE A 380 -15.09 12.40 -2.68
N PRO A 381 -15.63 13.60 -2.45
CA PRO A 381 -15.89 14.52 -3.54
C PRO A 381 -14.57 14.82 -4.24
N GLU A 382 -14.63 14.87 -5.56
CA GLU A 382 -13.51 15.43 -6.31
C GLU A 382 -13.24 16.83 -5.76
N PRO A 383 -11.97 17.17 -5.40
CA PRO A 383 -11.68 18.51 -4.92
C PRO A 383 -12.10 19.51 -5.99
N ALA A 384 -13.09 20.34 -5.66
CA ALA A 384 -13.52 21.39 -6.54
C ALA A 384 -12.39 22.41 -6.71
N PRO A 385 -12.13 22.93 -7.90
CA PRO A 385 -11.21 24.04 -8.06
C PRO A 385 -11.74 25.27 -7.32
N VAL A 386 -10.87 25.97 -6.59
CA VAL A 386 -11.25 27.26 -5.96
C VAL A 386 -11.63 28.25 -7.07
N ALA A 387 -10.86 28.29 -8.15
CA ALA A 387 -11.15 29.19 -9.27
C ALA A 387 -10.95 28.51 -10.63
N VAL A 388 -11.81 28.84 -11.60
CA VAL A 388 -11.62 28.52 -13.01
C VAL A 388 -11.46 29.81 -13.80
N VAL A 389 -10.30 29.97 -14.46
CA VAL A 389 -10.00 31.15 -15.29
C VAL A 389 -10.53 30.91 -16.70
N VAL A 390 -11.45 31.74 -17.14
CA VAL A 390 -12.20 31.66 -18.41
C VAL A 390 -11.99 32.92 -19.24
N GLY A 391 -12.34 32.91 -20.54
CA GLY A 391 -12.24 34.06 -21.40
C GLY A 391 -12.89 33.85 -22.75
N ALA A 392 -13.40 34.92 -23.36
CA ALA A 392 -14.15 34.88 -24.59
C ALA A 392 -13.27 34.61 -25.82
N GLU A 393 -12.08 35.18 -25.85
CA GLU A 393 -11.21 35.15 -27.02
C GLU A 393 -10.13 34.07 -26.94
N PRO A 394 -9.89 33.30 -28.01
CA PRO A 394 -8.79 32.34 -28.06
C PRO A 394 -7.41 32.98 -27.88
N ALA A 395 -7.26 34.25 -28.35
CA ALA A 395 -6.02 35.04 -28.23
C ALA A 395 -5.61 35.24 -26.74
N ALA A 396 -6.57 35.33 -25.83
CA ALA A 396 -6.35 35.50 -24.37
C ALA A 396 -5.95 34.23 -23.65
N THR A 397 -5.56 33.13 -24.33
CA THR A 397 -5.13 31.88 -23.66
C THR A 397 -3.91 32.10 -22.80
N SER A 398 -2.92 32.88 -23.25
CA SER A 398 -1.73 33.21 -22.46
C SER A 398 -2.08 34.00 -21.19
N ASP A 399 -3.04 34.91 -21.28
CA ASP A 399 -3.50 35.68 -20.13
C ASP A 399 -4.26 34.82 -19.13
N ARG A 400 -5.13 33.92 -19.60
CA ARG A 400 -5.77 32.93 -18.71
C ARG A 400 -4.75 32.07 -17.99
N LEU A 401 -3.70 31.61 -18.70
CA LEU A 401 -2.61 30.87 -18.07
C LEU A 401 -1.88 31.71 -17.03
N ARG A 402 -1.56 32.97 -17.33
CA ARG A 402 -0.86 33.89 -16.42
C ARG A 402 -1.67 34.12 -15.15
N ILE A 403 -2.98 34.40 -15.27
CA ILE A 403 -3.86 34.61 -14.12
C ILE A 403 -3.99 33.30 -13.30
N ALA A 404 -4.19 32.13 -13.93
CA ALA A 404 -4.23 30.85 -13.20
C ALA A 404 -2.90 30.54 -12.50
N THR A 405 -1.77 30.90 -13.10
CA THR A 405 -0.43 30.73 -12.48
C THR A 405 -0.27 31.62 -11.25
N LEU A 406 -0.73 32.86 -11.32
CA LEU A 406 -0.74 33.78 -10.18
C LEU A 406 -1.54 33.20 -9.01
N LEU A 407 -2.74 32.71 -9.25
CA LEU A 407 -3.57 32.09 -8.22
C LEU A 407 -2.93 30.84 -7.60
N ARG A 408 -2.33 29.98 -8.45
CA ARG A 408 -1.61 28.78 -7.99
C ARG A 408 -0.38 29.12 -7.14
N ALA A 409 0.37 30.18 -7.53
CA ALA A 409 1.50 30.65 -6.75
C ALA A 409 1.12 31.15 -5.36
N ALA A 410 -0.14 31.61 -5.21
CA ALA A 410 -0.73 31.98 -3.92
C ALA A 410 -1.36 30.77 -3.16
N GLY A 411 -1.17 29.54 -3.62
CA GLY A 411 -1.71 28.31 -2.96
C GLY A 411 -3.14 27.99 -3.30
N LEU A 412 -3.81 28.72 -4.21
CA LEU A 412 -5.19 28.46 -4.58
C LEU A 412 -5.29 27.42 -5.71
N ALA A 413 -6.18 26.44 -5.57
CA ALA A 413 -6.47 25.46 -6.61
C ALA A 413 -7.16 26.15 -7.79
N ALA A 414 -6.41 26.52 -8.83
CA ALA A 414 -6.92 27.25 -9.99
C ALA A 414 -6.68 26.49 -11.31
N ARG A 415 -7.67 26.48 -12.18
CA ARG A 415 -7.61 25.86 -13.51
C ARG A 415 -7.86 26.91 -14.59
N ALA A 416 -7.06 26.91 -15.66
CA ALA A 416 -7.34 27.72 -16.85
C ALA A 416 -8.12 26.92 -17.87
N GLU A 417 -9.16 27.50 -18.44
CA GLU A 417 -9.86 26.93 -19.60
C GLU A 417 -9.02 27.21 -20.86
N LEU A 418 -8.48 26.15 -21.46
CA LEU A 418 -7.58 26.25 -22.60
C LEU A 418 -8.27 25.96 -23.94
N GLY A 419 -9.51 25.50 -23.89
CA GLY A 419 -10.28 25.15 -25.05
C GLY A 419 -10.82 26.37 -25.80
N ARG A 420 -11.31 26.13 -27.04
CA ARG A 420 -11.95 27.17 -27.89
C ARG A 420 -13.46 27.27 -27.66
N ARG A 421 -13.95 26.91 -26.48
CA ARG A 421 -15.38 26.97 -26.16
C ARG A 421 -15.82 28.44 -25.97
N LYS A 422 -17.07 28.75 -26.33
CA LYS A 422 -17.66 30.04 -26.00
C LYS A 422 -17.71 30.26 -24.50
N LEU A 423 -17.59 31.50 -24.03
CA LEU A 423 -17.53 31.88 -22.60
C LEU A 423 -18.67 31.24 -21.77
N GLY A 424 -19.91 31.29 -22.30
CA GLY A 424 -21.04 30.66 -21.58
C GLY A 424 -20.85 29.17 -21.34
N LYS A 425 -20.25 28.42 -22.29
CA LYS A 425 -19.95 27.00 -22.11
C LYS A 425 -18.79 26.74 -21.16
N GLN A 426 -17.84 27.68 -21.03
CA GLN A 426 -16.77 27.61 -20.05
C GLN A 426 -17.34 27.84 -18.66
N LEU A 427 -18.23 28.79 -18.46
CA LEU A 427 -18.90 29.05 -17.18
C LEU A 427 -19.82 27.88 -16.77
N GLU A 428 -20.60 27.31 -17.71
CA GLU A 428 -21.37 26.08 -17.43
C GLU A 428 -20.48 24.91 -16.98
N ALA A 429 -19.30 24.76 -17.59
CA ALA A 429 -18.33 23.74 -17.21
C ALA A 429 -17.76 24.01 -15.81
N ALA A 430 -17.38 25.25 -15.50
CA ALA A 430 -16.89 25.63 -14.18
C ALA A 430 -17.93 25.35 -13.08
N ALA A 431 -19.20 25.70 -13.31
CA ALA A 431 -20.28 25.41 -12.37
C ALA A 431 -20.54 23.91 -12.21
N ARG A 432 -20.51 23.12 -13.30
CA ARG A 432 -20.64 21.66 -13.23
C ARG A 432 -19.50 21.02 -12.42
N ASP A 433 -18.30 21.55 -12.57
CA ASP A 433 -17.11 21.10 -11.83
C ASP A 433 -17.09 21.67 -10.39
N ARG A 434 -18.16 22.33 -9.97
CA ARG A 434 -18.35 22.92 -8.63
C ARG A 434 -17.24 23.89 -8.24
N ALA A 435 -16.67 24.63 -9.19
CA ALA A 435 -15.73 25.70 -8.88
C ALA A 435 -16.43 26.78 -8.03
N HIS A 436 -15.74 27.34 -7.05
CA HIS A 436 -16.29 28.41 -6.21
C HIS A 436 -16.34 29.73 -7.00
N PHE A 437 -15.29 30.01 -7.78
CA PHE A 437 -15.17 31.24 -8.54
C PHE A 437 -14.87 31.00 -10.02
N ALA A 438 -15.41 31.85 -10.87
CA ALA A 438 -14.96 32.01 -12.25
C ALA A 438 -14.24 33.36 -12.40
N VAL A 439 -12.98 33.32 -12.82
CA VAL A 439 -12.21 34.52 -13.14
C VAL A 439 -12.27 34.74 -14.65
N ILE A 440 -12.96 35.80 -15.08
CA ILE A 440 -13.21 36.07 -16.48
C ILE A 440 -12.14 37.07 -16.95
N VAL A 441 -11.36 36.63 -17.92
CA VAL A 441 -10.35 37.47 -18.61
C VAL A 441 -10.97 38.06 -19.84
N GLY A 442 -11.14 39.38 -19.84
CA GLY A 442 -11.72 40.20 -20.92
C GLY A 442 -10.86 41.41 -21.21
N ASP A 443 -11.45 42.39 -21.84
CA ASP A 443 -10.78 43.66 -22.24
C ASP A 443 -10.29 44.47 -21.04
N GLU A 444 -10.89 44.27 -19.86
CA GLU A 444 -10.53 44.93 -18.58
C GLU A 444 -9.10 44.57 -18.14
N LEU A 445 -8.54 43.48 -18.68
CA LEU A 445 -7.17 43.11 -18.39
C LEU A 445 -6.13 44.16 -18.87
N ALA A 446 -6.46 44.94 -19.89
CA ALA A 446 -5.63 46.07 -20.35
C ALA A 446 -5.44 47.13 -19.25
N ASP A 447 -6.43 47.27 -18.37
CA ASP A 447 -6.44 48.17 -17.22
C ASP A 447 -5.96 47.43 -15.91
N GLY A 448 -5.41 46.26 -16.06
CA GLY A 448 -4.92 45.45 -14.91
C GLY A 448 -6.02 44.82 -14.06
N GLN A 449 -7.22 44.66 -14.60
CA GLN A 449 -8.40 44.15 -13.89
C GLN A 449 -8.96 42.87 -14.52
N VAL A 450 -9.66 42.08 -13.75
CA VAL A 450 -10.43 40.90 -14.18
C VAL A 450 -11.80 40.87 -13.50
N GLN A 451 -12.77 40.25 -14.13
CA GLN A 451 -14.07 40.05 -13.50
C GLN A 451 -14.02 38.74 -12.70
N VAL A 452 -14.39 38.79 -11.44
CA VAL A 452 -14.53 37.62 -10.55
C VAL A 452 -16.00 37.38 -10.29
N ARG A 453 -16.49 36.21 -10.74
CA ARG A 453 -17.84 35.75 -10.48
C ARG A 453 -17.83 34.67 -9.42
N ASP A 454 -18.53 34.91 -8.34
CA ASP A 454 -18.87 33.91 -7.34
C ASP A 454 -19.97 33.01 -7.92
N LEU A 455 -19.70 31.74 -8.07
CA LEU A 455 -20.61 30.78 -8.75
C LEU A 455 -21.69 30.24 -7.80
N GLU A 456 -21.48 30.37 -6.48
CA GLU A 456 -22.44 29.98 -5.47
C GLU A 456 -23.39 31.16 -5.15
N ALA A 457 -22.86 32.33 -4.83
CA ALA A 457 -23.64 33.52 -4.54
C ALA A 457 -24.24 34.18 -5.79
N GLY A 458 -23.76 33.84 -7.00
CA GLY A 458 -24.19 34.43 -8.27
C GLY A 458 -23.75 35.88 -8.45
N THR A 459 -22.90 36.44 -7.58
CA THR A 459 -22.43 37.82 -7.66
C THR A 459 -21.19 37.95 -8.55
N GLN A 460 -20.96 39.14 -9.10
CA GLN A 460 -19.80 39.41 -9.94
C GLN A 460 -19.24 40.80 -9.64
N LYS A 461 -17.89 40.91 -9.57
CA LYS A 461 -17.19 42.17 -9.31
C LYS A 461 -15.90 42.27 -10.12
N LEU A 462 -15.46 43.50 -10.38
CA LEU A 462 -14.13 43.81 -10.91
C LEU A 462 -13.09 43.75 -9.77
N VAL A 463 -11.93 43.13 -10.05
CA VAL A 463 -10.84 42.99 -9.10
C VAL A 463 -9.51 43.24 -9.82
N GLY A 464 -8.65 44.05 -9.21
CA GLY A 464 -7.28 44.25 -9.72
C GLY A 464 -6.49 42.94 -9.67
N VAL A 465 -5.67 42.69 -10.68
CA VAL A 465 -4.87 41.46 -10.79
C VAL A 465 -3.92 41.30 -9.57
N ASP A 466 -3.39 42.41 -9.05
CA ASP A 466 -2.49 42.38 -7.88
C ASP A 466 -3.20 41.98 -6.58
N ASP A 467 -4.50 42.23 -6.49
CA ASP A 467 -5.33 41.90 -5.33
C ASP A 467 -6.08 40.57 -5.48
N LEU A 468 -6.07 39.99 -6.67
CA LEU A 468 -6.95 38.88 -7.06
C LEU A 468 -6.81 37.66 -6.14
N ALA A 469 -5.58 37.24 -5.88
CA ALA A 469 -5.33 36.04 -5.04
C ALA A 469 -5.80 36.27 -3.60
N ARG A 470 -5.58 37.46 -3.05
CA ARG A 470 -6.03 37.83 -1.70
C ARG A 470 -7.56 37.86 -1.59
N GLU A 471 -8.21 38.45 -2.59
CA GLU A 471 -9.67 38.57 -2.62
C GLU A 471 -10.36 37.21 -2.77
N ILE A 472 -9.87 36.33 -3.66
CA ILE A 472 -10.39 34.98 -3.81
C ILE A 472 -10.11 34.15 -2.57
N GLY A 473 -8.90 34.21 -1.99
CA GLY A 473 -8.55 33.49 -0.77
C GLY A 473 -9.47 33.84 0.38
N ARG A 474 -9.68 35.14 0.66
CA ARG A 474 -10.61 35.60 1.72
C ARG A 474 -12.05 35.13 1.50
N ALA A 475 -12.53 35.21 0.25
CA ALA A 475 -13.88 34.79 -0.07
C ALA A 475 -14.03 33.26 0.07
N HIS A 476 -13.01 32.49 -0.35
CA HIS A 476 -12.97 31.04 -0.20
C HIS A 476 -12.99 30.61 1.27
N ASP A 477 -12.17 31.23 2.12
CA ASP A 477 -12.14 30.95 3.57
C ASP A 477 -13.51 31.26 4.23
N ALA A 478 -14.17 32.35 3.79
CA ALA A 478 -15.49 32.69 4.30
C ALA A 478 -16.58 31.64 3.94
N HIS A 479 -16.53 31.06 2.74
CA HIS A 479 -17.40 29.94 2.36
C HIS A 479 -17.19 28.70 3.22
N HIS A 480 -15.94 28.39 3.63
CA HIS A 480 -15.64 27.22 4.45
C HIS A 480 -15.91 27.42 5.94
N HIS A 481 -15.78 28.63 6.48
CA HIS A 481 -16.06 28.91 7.92
C HIS A 481 -17.55 29.14 8.21
N GLY A 482 -18.37 29.40 7.18
CA GLY A 482 -19.82 29.56 7.33
C GLY A 482 -20.61 28.26 7.50
N VAL A 483 -20.00 27.09 7.29
CA VAL A 483 -20.64 25.75 7.38
C VAL A 483 -20.36 25.05 8.73
N ALA A 484 -19.53 25.63 9.60
CA ALA A 484 -19.14 25.05 10.90
C ALA A 484 -19.86 25.70 12.09
N GLY A 485 -21.05 26.30 11.86
CA GLY A 485 -21.91 26.88 12.89
C GLY A 485 -23.19 26.09 13.13
#